data_6b79ca508b8b55f57f2ca537f59bf051
#
_entry.id   6b79ca508b8b55f57f2ca537f59bf051
#
_cell.length_a   1.000
_cell.length_b   1.000
_cell.length_c   1.000
_cell.angle_alpha   90.00
_cell.angle_beta   90.00
_cell.angle_gamma   90.00
#
_symmetry.space_group_name_H-M   'P 1'
#
loop_
_entity.id
_entity.type
_entity.pdbx_description
1 polymer ?
#
loop_
_entity_poly.entity_id
_entity_poly.type
_entity_poly.pdbx_seq_one_letter_code
_entity_poly.pdbx_strand_id
1 'polypeptide(L)'
;MAWRSSFETDGRWGIPLMRKQALVDGDVELLAYADTKPHDIPANTRRGVHFFVDDPRFEGIYRHPERTLAKLAQYRFLLTPDFSVYADMSPWMQLQSVAKGRWVGAYWQGEGLTVYPTMSWGTAQTFEFCFKGYERGGTVAIATYACKGAKPLYLPGYYEMLRQLEPEHIICLGEPFPEMSEVDLVVDHVKARKAVR
;
A
#
# COMPACT_ATOMS: atom_id res chain seq x y z
N MET A 1 -18.47 -14.92 -1.89
CA MET A 1 -17.79 -14.27 -0.74
C MET A 1 -16.50 -15.03 -0.50
N ALA A 2 -15.33 -14.40 -0.71
CA ALA A 2 -14.07 -15.05 -0.42
C ALA A 2 -13.90 -15.21 1.10
N TRP A 3 -13.56 -16.42 1.55
CA TRP A 3 -13.25 -16.67 2.95
C TRP A 3 -11.96 -15.94 3.33
N ARG A 4 -11.96 -15.20 4.43
CA ARG A 4 -10.79 -14.42 4.85
C ARG A 4 -9.56 -15.26 5.21
N SER A 5 -9.75 -16.55 5.42
CA SER A 5 -8.71 -17.55 5.71
C SER A 5 -8.28 -18.37 4.49
N SER A 6 -8.70 -18.02 3.26
CA SER A 6 -8.44 -18.82 2.06
C SER A 6 -7.09 -18.54 1.39
N PHE A 7 -6.32 -17.59 1.88
CA PHE A 7 -5.02 -17.23 1.32
C PHE A 7 -3.88 -17.96 2.03
N GLU A 8 -2.80 -18.23 1.30
CA GLU A 8 -1.53 -18.56 1.89
C GLU A 8 -1.09 -17.43 2.84
N THR A 9 -0.41 -17.75 3.91
CA THR A 9 -0.07 -16.78 4.95
C THR A 9 1.42 -16.75 5.24
N ASP A 10 1.91 -15.62 5.74
CA ASP A 10 3.29 -15.40 6.16
C ASP A 10 3.36 -15.13 7.67
N GLY A 11 4.41 -15.71 8.28
CA GLY A 11 4.76 -15.51 9.67
C GLY A 11 3.77 -16.14 10.67
N ARG A 12 4.11 -16.04 11.96
CA ARG A 12 3.32 -16.61 13.06
C ARG A 12 1.93 -16.00 13.23
N TRP A 13 1.73 -14.83 12.66
CA TRP A 13 0.48 -14.08 12.74
C TRP A 13 -0.53 -14.45 11.65
N GLY A 14 -0.14 -15.33 10.71
CA GLY A 14 -1.02 -15.76 9.63
C GLY A 14 -1.45 -14.60 8.72
N ILE A 15 -0.55 -13.66 8.43
CA ILE A 15 -0.84 -12.52 7.56
C ILE A 15 -0.95 -13.01 6.11
N PRO A 16 -2.06 -12.69 5.39
CA PRO A 16 -2.22 -13.11 4.00
C PRO A 16 -1.04 -12.71 3.12
N LEU A 17 -0.54 -13.65 2.31
CA LEU A 17 0.61 -13.46 1.45
C LEU A 17 0.19 -12.88 0.10
N MET A 18 0.72 -11.72 -0.22
CA MET A 18 0.69 -11.12 -1.55
C MET A 18 1.92 -11.57 -2.34
N ARG A 19 1.72 -11.89 -3.60
CA ARG A 19 2.81 -12.22 -4.53
C ARG A 19 3.52 -10.96 -5.02
N LYS A 20 4.83 -11.05 -5.20
CA LYS A 20 5.56 -9.96 -5.85
C LYS A 20 5.11 -9.81 -7.30
N GLN A 21 5.03 -8.58 -7.74
CA GLN A 21 4.70 -8.22 -9.11
C GLN A 21 5.73 -7.20 -9.59
N ALA A 22 6.12 -7.33 -10.85
CA ALA A 22 7.03 -6.37 -11.48
C ALA A 22 6.38 -4.99 -11.55
N LEU A 23 7.19 -3.95 -11.48
CA LEU A 23 6.71 -2.59 -11.70
C LEU A 23 6.14 -2.48 -13.12
N VAL A 24 5.03 -1.77 -13.24
CA VAL A 24 4.45 -1.42 -14.55
C VAL A 24 5.41 -0.50 -15.33
N ASP A 25 5.50 -0.69 -16.65
CA ASP A 25 6.41 0.09 -17.51
C ASP A 25 6.05 1.59 -17.56
N GLY A 26 7.05 2.47 -17.67
CA GLY A 26 6.90 3.91 -17.86
C GLY A 26 6.52 4.67 -16.59
N ASP A 27 6.05 5.92 -16.75
CA ASP A 27 5.80 6.83 -15.64
C ASP A 27 4.74 6.32 -14.65
N VAL A 28 5.01 6.52 -13.36
CA VAL A 28 4.09 6.20 -12.27
C VAL A 28 3.26 7.44 -11.92
N GLU A 29 1.99 7.42 -12.32
CA GLU A 29 1.00 8.42 -11.92
C GLU A 29 0.09 7.82 -10.85
N LEU A 30 -0.16 8.54 -9.75
CA LEU A 30 -1.07 8.12 -8.69
C LEU A 30 -2.30 9.03 -8.59
N LEU A 31 -3.44 8.41 -8.31
CA LEU A 31 -4.71 9.05 -8.02
C LEU A 31 -5.23 8.57 -6.67
N ALA A 32 -5.73 9.49 -5.84
CA ALA A 32 -6.34 9.10 -4.57
C ALA A 32 -7.63 8.28 -4.80
N TYR A 33 -7.84 7.25 -4.00
CA TYR A 33 -9.07 6.43 -4.06
C TYR A 33 -10.35 7.27 -3.99
N ALA A 34 -10.35 8.33 -3.19
CA ALA A 34 -11.50 9.24 -3.06
C ALA A 34 -11.87 9.95 -4.38
N ASP A 35 -10.93 10.03 -5.32
CA ASP A 35 -11.09 10.71 -6.61
C ASP A 35 -11.37 9.73 -7.76
N THR A 36 -11.38 8.42 -7.49
CA THR A 36 -11.68 7.40 -8.51
C THR A 36 -13.12 7.51 -9.02
N LYS A 37 -13.29 7.35 -10.33
CA LYS A 37 -14.60 7.41 -10.99
C LYS A 37 -15.10 6.03 -11.40
N PRO A 38 -16.41 5.78 -11.41
CA PRO A 38 -16.97 4.48 -11.83
C PRO A 38 -16.98 4.30 -13.36
N HIS A 39 -16.77 5.38 -14.11
CA HIS A 39 -16.80 5.33 -15.56
C HIS A 39 -15.41 5.10 -16.14
N ASP A 40 -15.37 4.31 -17.20
CA ASP A 40 -14.15 4.10 -17.97
C ASP A 40 -13.69 5.43 -18.59
N ILE A 41 -12.51 5.87 -18.19
CA ILE A 41 -11.85 7.05 -18.71
C ILE A 41 -10.47 6.60 -19.22
N PRO A 42 -10.10 6.90 -20.48
CA PRO A 42 -8.80 6.47 -21.03
C PRO A 42 -7.59 6.83 -20.16
N ALA A 43 -7.68 7.90 -19.35
CA ALA A 43 -6.64 8.27 -18.41
C ALA A 43 -6.45 7.27 -17.25
N ASN A 44 -7.48 6.48 -16.90
CA ASN A 44 -7.41 5.51 -15.81
C ASN A 44 -6.41 4.39 -16.10
N THR A 45 -6.27 4.00 -17.37
CA THR A 45 -5.32 2.95 -17.80
C THR A 45 -3.85 3.37 -17.65
N ARG A 46 -3.57 4.62 -17.34
CA ARG A 46 -2.22 5.14 -17.09
C ARG A 46 -1.93 5.39 -15.61
N ARG A 47 -2.96 5.36 -14.74
CA ARG A 47 -2.87 5.76 -13.34
C ARG A 47 -2.97 4.58 -12.39
N GLY A 48 -2.16 4.63 -11.33
CA GLY A 48 -2.34 3.80 -10.15
C GLY A 48 -3.27 4.47 -9.14
N VAL A 49 -3.90 3.67 -8.28
CA VAL A 49 -4.75 4.18 -7.18
C VAL A 49 -4.02 4.01 -5.86
N HIS A 50 -3.95 5.09 -5.08
CA HIS A 50 -3.41 5.06 -3.72
C HIS A 50 -4.50 5.30 -2.67
N PHE A 51 -4.22 4.84 -1.44
CA PHE A 51 -5.13 4.93 -0.28
C PHE A 51 -4.53 5.74 0.88
N PHE A 52 -3.55 6.59 0.60
CA PHE A 52 -3.01 7.55 1.58
C PHE A 52 -4.02 8.68 1.83
N VAL A 53 -5.15 8.30 2.41
CA VAL A 53 -6.28 9.13 2.80
C VAL A 53 -6.87 8.57 4.07
N ASP A 54 -7.74 9.31 4.76
CA ASP A 54 -8.34 8.87 6.03
C ASP A 54 -9.08 7.51 5.92
N ASP A 55 -8.83 6.59 6.83
CA ASP A 55 -9.38 5.22 6.85
C ASP A 55 -10.90 5.14 6.59
N PRO A 56 -11.77 6.01 7.16
CA PRO A 56 -13.21 5.95 6.90
C PRO A 56 -13.59 6.05 5.42
N ARG A 57 -12.73 6.64 4.59
CA ARG A 57 -12.99 6.78 3.14
C ARG A 57 -12.91 5.46 2.37
N PHE A 58 -12.20 4.47 2.90
CA PHE A 58 -11.99 3.18 2.26
C PHE A 58 -12.27 1.96 3.15
N GLU A 59 -12.66 2.13 4.40
CA GLU A 59 -12.97 1.01 5.32
C GLU A 59 -13.96 0.01 4.71
N GLY A 60 -14.89 0.47 3.88
CA GLY A 60 -15.86 -0.37 3.16
C GLY A 60 -15.22 -1.38 2.20
N ILE A 61 -14.01 -1.13 1.71
CA ILE A 61 -13.30 -2.03 0.79
C ILE A 61 -12.99 -3.36 1.46
N TYR A 62 -12.52 -3.34 2.71
CA TYR A 62 -12.25 -4.57 3.44
C TYR A 62 -13.53 -5.36 3.73
N ARG A 63 -14.67 -4.68 3.97
CA ARG A 63 -15.96 -5.34 4.26
C ARG A 63 -16.60 -5.94 3.00
N HIS A 64 -16.50 -5.22 1.88
CA HIS A 64 -17.17 -5.53 0.62
C HIS A 64 -16.24 -5.29 -0.58
N PRO A 65 -15.12 -6.03 -0.71
CA PRO A 65 -14.11 -5.77 -1.74
C PRO A 65 -14.68 -5.94 -3.16
N GLU A 66 -15.66 -6.83 -3.32
CA GLU A 66 -16.34 -7.10 -4.59
C GLU A 66 -17.06 -5.87 -5.16
N ARG A 67 -17.56 -4.97 -4.30
CA ARG A 67 -18.33 -3.79 -4.74
C ARG A 67 -17.50 -2.77 -5.50
N THR A 68 -16.20 -2.74 -5.25
CA THR A 68 -15.29 -1.76 -5.87
C THR A 68 -14.47 -2.35 -7.00
N LEU A 69 -14.51 -3.68 -7.18
CA LEU A 69 -13.64 -4.39 -8.11
C LEU A 69 -13.76 -3.86 -9.54
N ALA A 70 -14.97 -3.79 -10.10
CA ALA A 70 -15.21 -3.32 -11.47
C ALA A 70 -14.71 -1.88 -11.69
N LYS A 71 -14.85 -1.01 -10.66
CA LYS A 71 -14.33 0.37 -10.72
C LYS A 71 -12.81 0.39 -10.70
N LEU A 72 -12.19 -0.39 -9.82
CA LEU A 72 -10.74 -0.39 -9.62
C LEU A 72 -9.99 -1.12 -10.74
N ALA A 73 -10.59 -2.11 -11.37
CA ALA A 73 -10.02 -2.82 -12.52
C ALA A 73 -9.76 -1.96 -13.77
N GLN A 74 -10.29 -0.74 -13.80
CA GLN A 74 -10.03 0.22 -14.89
C GLN A 74 -8.64 0.88 -14.76
N TYR A 75 -8.05 0.81 -13.57
CA TYR A 75 -6.77 1.47 -13.28
C TYR A 75 -5.60 0.54 -13.57
N ARG A 76 -4.48 1.13 -13.92
CA ARG A 76 -3.27 0.41 -14.34
C ARG A 76 -2.71 -0.50 -13.25
N PHE A 77 -2.74 -0.02 -12.02
CA PHE A 77 -2.35 -0.76 -10.81
C PHE A 77 -3.01 -0.16 -9.57
N LEU A 78 -2.98 -0.89 -8.48
CA LEU A 78 -3.48 -0.45 -7.19
C LEU A 78 -2.36 -0.52 -6.16
N LEU A 79 -2.35 0.41 -5.21
CA LEU A 79 -1.69 0.20 -3.93
C LEU A 79 -2.67 -0.46 -2.97
N THR A 80 -2.20 -1.20 -1.97
CA THR A 80 -3.10 -1.72 -0.95
C THR A 80 -3.67 -0.59 -0.09
N PRO A 81 -4.88 -0.75 0.49
CA PRO A 81 -5.40 0.19 1.47
C PRO A 81 -4.42 0.40 2.62
N ASP A 82 -4.10 1.67 2.91
CA ASP A 82 -3.18 2.10 3.96
C ASP A 82 -3.93 2.26 5.29
N PHE A 83 -4.39 1.13 5.85
CA PHE A 83 -4.99 1.15 7.19
C PHE A 83 -3.98 1.63 8.21
N SER A 84 -4.36 2.60 9.02
CA SER A 84 -3.48 3.31 9.94
C SER A 84 -2.76 2.39 10.93
N VAL A 85 -1.45 2.64 11.09
CA VAL A 85 -0.55 1.97 12.04
C VAL A 85 0.14 3.04 12.89
N TYR A 86 -0.61 3.74 13.74
CA TYR A 86 -0.05 4.78 14.60
C TYR A 86 0.73 4.17 15.76
N ALA A 87 1.78 4.89 16.19
CA ALA A 87 2.68 4.42 17.26
C ALA A 87 2.00 4.25 18.62
N ASP A 88 0.90 4.96 18.87
CA ASP A 88 0.10 4.93 20.11
C ASP A 88 -1.08 3.95 20.06
N MET A 89 -1.29 3.27 18.92
CA MET A 89 -2.31 2.22 18.83
C MET A 89 -1.90 0.96 19.60
N SER A 90 -2.88 0.23 20.11
CA SER A 90 -2.64 -1.08 20.68
C SER A 90 -2.08 -2.05 19.64
N PRO A 91 -1.11 -2.92 19.98
CA PRO A 91 -0.45 -3.82 19.02
C PRO A 91 -1.40 -4.69 18.20
N TRP A 92 -2.50 -5.16 18.80
CA TRP A 92 -3.50 -5.96 18.08
C TRP A 92 -4.23 -5.15 16.99
N MET A 93 -4.45 -3.84 17.21
CA MET A 93 -5.07 -2.96 16.21
C MET A 93 -4.10 -2.71 15.05
N GLN A 94 -2.82 -2.47 15.36
CA GLN A 94 -1.77 -2.31 14.35
C GLN A 94 -1.64 -3.58 13.49
N LEU A 95 -1.60 -4.76 14.12
CA LEU A 95 -1.57 -6.05 13.45
C LEU A 95 -2.81 -6.24 12.55
N GLN A 96 -4.00 -5.87 13.05
CA GLN A 96 -5.24 -5.94 12.26
C GLN A 96 -5.19 -5.04 11.04
N SER A 97 -4.66 -3.83 11.16
CA SER A 97 -4.49 -2.88 10.05
C SER A 97 -3.63 -3.49 8.94
N VAL A 98 -2.46 -4.02 9.30
CA VAL A 98 -1.57 -4.70 8.36
C VAL A 98 -2.26 -5.89 7.69
N ALA A 99 -2.88 -6.76 8.47
CA ALA A 99 -3.55 -7.95 7.96
C ALA A 99 -4.71 -7.59 7.00
N LYS A 100 -5.50 -6.56 7.29
CA LYS A 100 -6.55 -6.05 6.40
C LYS A 100 -5.98 -5.59 5.05
N GLY A 101 -4.92 -4.77 5.06
CA GLY A 101 -4.27 -4.29 3.84
C GLY A 101 -3.75 -5.43 2.97
N ARG A 102 -3.04 -6.40 3.58
CA ARG A 102 -2.54 -7.59 2.87
C ARG A 102 -3.66 -8.48 2.34
N TRP A 103 -4.72 -8.66 3.13
CA TRP A 103 -5.88 -9.45 2.70
C TRP A 103 -6.54 -8.84 1.45
N VAL A 104 -6.76 -7.53 1.45
CA VAL A 104 -7.35 -6.83 0.28
C VAL A 104 -6.41 -6.95 -0.93
N GLY A 105 -5.10 -6.78 -0.73
CA GLY A 105 -4.12 -6.93 -1.80
C GLY A 105 -4.11 -8.33 -2.41
N ALA A 106 -4.08 -9.38 -1.57
CA ALA A 106 -4.12 -10.76 -2.03
C ALA A 106 -5.44 -11.08 -2.75
N TYR A 107 -6.56 -10.55 -2.26
CA TYR A 107 -7.86 -10.68 -2.93
C TYR A 107 -7.83 -10.05 -4.33
N TRP A 108 -7.37 -8.82 -4.46
CA TRP A 108 -7.29 -8.14 -5.76
C TRP A 108 -6.30 -8.81 -6.72
N GLN A 109 -5.17 -9.33 -6.22
CA GLN A 109 -4.25 -10.12 -7.04
C GLN A 109 -4.93 -11.41 -7.53
N GLY A 110 -5.73 -12.07 -6.70
CA GLY A 110 -6.53 -13.24 -7.08
C GLY A 110 -7.57 -12.94 -8.16
N GLU A 111 -8.06 -11.70 -8.23
CA GLU A 111 -8.95 -11.21 -9.29
C GLU A 111 -8.20 -10.72 -10.55
N GLY A 112 -6.89 -10.92 -10.60
CA GLY A 112 -6.04 -10.60 -11.76
C GLY A 112 -5.56 -9.16 -11.85
N LEU A 113 -5.68 -8.36 -10.77
CA LEU A 113 -5.21 -6.98 -10.75
C LEU A 113 -3.71 -6.90 -10.42
N THR A 114 -3.04 -5.87 -10.94
CA THR A 114 -1.70 -5.50 -10.50
C THR A 114 -1.80 -4.70 -9.21
N VAL A 115 -1.19 -5.21 -8.12
CA VAL A 115 -1.31 -4.62 -6.79
C VAL A 115 0.03 -4.60 -6.07
N TYR A 116 0.48 -3.43 -5.65
CA TYR A 116 1.66 -3.27 -4.81
C TYR A 116 1.26 -2.97 -3.37
N PRO A 117 1.93 -3.59 -2.37
CA PRO A 117 1.62 -3.33 -0.98
C PRO A 117 2.07 -1.93 -0.56
N THR A 118 1.21 -1.23 0.15
CA THR A 118 1.59 -0.08 0.97
C THR A 118 2.26 -0.60 2.23
N MET A 119 3.43 -0.05 2.57
CA MET A 119 4.18 -0.36 3.78
C MET A 119 4.06 0.82 4.75
N SER A 120 3.51 0.53 5.92
CA SER A 120 3.44 1.45 7.05
C SER A 120 3.83 0.73 8.34
N TRP A 121 4.34 1.46 9.29
CA TRP A 121 4.85 0.95 10.56
C TRP A 121 4.68 1.96 11.69
N GLY A 122 4.61 1.45 12.90
CA GLY A 122 4.64 2.23 14.13
C GLY A 122 6.01 2.23 14.77
N THR A 123 6.11 1.79 16.04
CA THR A 123 7.38 1.61 16.74
C THR A 123 8.09 0.32 16.32
N ALA A 124 9.32 0.10 16.78
CA ALA A 124 10.09 -1.12 16.50
C ALA A 124 9.36 -2.43 16.87
N GLN A 125 8.40 -2.37 17.80
CA GLN A 125 7.56 -3.54 18.14
C GLN A 125 6.70 -4.02 16.99
N THR A 126 6.38 -3.15 16.02
CA THR A 126 5.56 -3.51 14.86
C THR A 126 6.35 -4.20 13.75
N PHE A 127 7.70 -4.13 13.77
CA PHE A 127 8.55 -4.62 12.69
C PHE A 127 8.46 -6.13 12.49
N GLU A 128 8.01 -6.88 13.50
CA GLU A 128 7.84 -8.32 13.37
C GLU A 128 6.66 -8.71 12.47
N PHE A 129 5.70 -7.78 12.21
CA PHE A 129 4.53 -8.06 11.38
C PHE A 129 4.27 -7.04 10.26
N CYS A 130 4.72 -5.78 10.37
CA CYS A 130 4.46 -4.75 9.36
C CYS A 130 5.00 -5.10 7.98
N PHE A 131 6.08 -5.87 7.91
CA PHE A 131 6.74 -6.29 6.66
C PHE A 131 6.40 -7.72 6.25
N LYS A 132 5.46 -8.38 6.95
CA LYS A 132 4.95 -9.70 6.59
C LYS A 132 3.83 -9.64 5.56
N GLY A 133 3.55 -10.79 4.94
CA GLY A 133 2.51 -10.93 3.95
C GLY A 133 2.87 -10.34 2.57
N TYR A 134 4.15 -10.29 2.24
CA TYR A 134 4.63 -9.94 0.91
C TYR A 134 5.93 -10.68 0.56
N GLU A 135 6.02 -11.16 -0.68
CA GLU A 135 7.24 -11.79 -1.20
C GLU A 135 8.37 -10.78 -1.36
N ARG A 136 9.60 -11.19 -1.07
CA ARG A 136 10.81 -10.37 -1.20
C ARG A 136 11.12 -10.04 -2.66
N GLY A 137 11.78 -8.91 -2.91
CA GLY A 137 12.27 -8.52 -4.22
C GLY A 137 11.17 -8.03 -5.17
N GLY A 138 10.08 -7.46 -4.63
CA GLY A 138 9.03 -6.86 -5.43
C GLY A 138 8.93 -5.34 -5.25
N THR A 139 7.93 -4.73 -5.88
CA THR A 139 7.63 -3.30 -5.75
C THR A 139 6.83 -3.02 -4.48
N VAL A 140 7.21 -2.02 -3.70
CA VAL A 140 6.46 -1.55 -2.51
C VAL A 140 6.14 -0.07 -2.62
N ALA A 141 5.15 0.39 -1.86
CA ALA A 141 4.82 1.80 -1.76
C ALA A 141 4.91 2.29 -0.31
N ILE A 142 5.39 3.51 -0.13
CA ILE A 142 5.49 4.21 1.15
C ILE A 142 5.01 5.66 1.00
N ALA A 143 4.78 6.35 2.12
CA ALA A 143 4.46 7.78 2.10
C ALA A 143 5.31 8.53 3.13
N THR A 144 5.81 9.70 2.73
CA THR A 144 6.60 10.61 3.59
C THR A 144 5.91 11.95 3.82
N TYR A 145 4.88 12.29 3.04
CA TYR A 145 4.28 13.62 3.05
C TYR A 145 3.74 14.06 4.43
N ALA A 146 3.31 13.12 5.28
CA ALA A 146 2.82 13.39 6.64
C ALA A 146 3.88 13.10 7.73
N CYS A 147 5.10 12.67 7.36
CA CYS A 147 6.10 12.15 8.30
C CYS A 147 7.27 13.10 8.56
N LYS A 148 7.25 14.33 8.02
CA LYS A 148 8.40 15.27 8.15
C LYS A 148 8.85 15.52 9.60
N GLY A 149 7.90 15.63 10.54
CA GLY A 149 8.19 15.79 11.98
C GLY A 149 8.52 14.49 12.73
N ALA A 150 8.32 13.33 12.09
CA ALA A 150 8.49 12.02 12.70
C ALA A 150 9.69 11.23 12.15
N LYS A 151 10.62 11.91 11.46
CA LYS A 151 11.81 11.29 10.85
C LYS A 151 12.55 10.30 11.77
N PRO A 152 12.83 10.61 13.06
CA PRO A 152 13.53 9.67 13.95
C PRO A 152 12.78 8.35 14.20
N LEU A 153 11.45 8.35 14.12
CA LEU A 153 10.61 7.15 14.22
C LEU A 153 10.46 6.46 12.86
N TYR A 154 10.50 7.21 11.77
CA TYR A 154 10.27 6.71 10.43
C TYR A 154 11.46 5.92 9.88
N LEU A 155 12.68 6.47 9.96
CA LEU A 155 13.88 5.88 9.35
C LEU A 155 14.22 4.47 9.86
N PRO A 156 14.13 4.13 11.16
CA PRO A 156 14.37 2.77 11.60
C PRO A 156 13.47 1.73 10.91
N GLY A 157 12.19 2.06 10.71
CA GLY A 157 11.26 1.18 9.99
C GLY A 157 11.56 1.09 8.50
N TYR A 158 11.98 2.20 7.87
CA TYR A 158 12.43 2.20 6.49
C TYR A 158 13.60 1.23 6.27
N TYR A 159 14.65 1.31 7.08
CA TYR A 159 15.79 0.41 6.98
C TYR A 159 15.42 -1.06 7.27
N GLU A 160 14.51 -1.28 8.22
CA GLU A 160 14.03 -2.62 8.51
C GLU A 160 13.18 -3.19 7.36
N MET A 161 12.38 -2.35 6.68
CA MET A 161 11.67 -2.71 5.46
C MET A 161 12.65 -3.15 4.37
N LEU A 162 13.71 -2.36 4.11
CA LEU A 162 14.75 -2.73 3.14
C LEU A 162 15.38 -4.07 3.47
N ARG A 163 15.73 -4.30 4.74
CA ARG A 163 16.35 -5.54 5.20
C ARG A 163 15.44 -6.76 5.06
N GLN A 164 14.15 -6.62 5.36
CA GLN A 164 13.22 -7.76 5.31
C GLN A 164 12.72 -8.05 3.91
N LEU A 165 12.44 -7.03 3.11
CA LEU A 165 11.76 -7.19 1.83
C LEU A 165 12.70 -7.11 0.62
N GLU A 166 13.87 -6.46 0.75
CA GLU A 166 14.81 -6.24 -0.37
C GLU A 166 14.06 -5.77 -1.64
N PRO A 167 13.26 -4.70 -1.55
CA PRO A 167 12.40 -4.29 -2.65
C PRO A 167 13.23 -3.92 -3.88
N GLU A 168 12.78 -4.33 -5.06
CA GLU A 168 13.38 -3.94 -6.34
C GLU A 168 13.03 -2.49 -6.69
N HIS A 169 11.80 -2.05 -6.34
CA HIS A 169 11.33 -0.68 -6.54
C HIS A 169 10.57 -0.15 -5.32
N ILE A 170 10.74 1.13 -5.04
CA ILE A 170 10.05 1.84 -3.96
C ILE A 170 9.33 3.07 -4.50
N ILE A 171 8.00 3.02 -4.54
CA ILE A 171 7.14 4.15 -4.85
C ILE A 171 6.95 4.97 -3.58
N CYS A 172 7.44 6.22 -3.57
CA CYS A 172 7.30 7.13 -2.44
C CYS A 172 6.32 8.26 -2.76
N LEU A 173 5.22 8.34 -2.01
CA LEU A 173 4.31 9.48 -2.09
C LEU A 173 4.81 10.60 -1.16
N GLY A 174 5.24 11.69 -1.76
CA GLY A 174 5.90 12.81 -1.10
C GLY A 174 7.42 12.76 -1.23
N GLU A 175 8.07 13.82 -0.77
CA GLU A 175 9.52 13.96 -0.86
C GLU A 175 10.22 13.03 0.15
N PRO A 176 11.09 12.11 -0.29
CA PRO A 176 11.83 11.22 0.60
C PRO A 176 12.80 12.02 1.48
N PHE A 177 13.15 11.46 2.63
CA PHE A 177 14.25 12.02 3.42
C PHE A 177 15.59 11.79 2.71
N PRO A 178 16.60 12.67 2.90
CA PRO A 178 17.91 12.53 2.23
C PRO A 178 18.60 11.18 2.47
N GLU A 179 18.26 10.50 3.55
CA GLU A 179 18.82 9.18 3.90
C GLU A 179 18.14 8.01 3.17
N MET A 180 17.06 8.26 2.42
CA MET A 180 16.29 7.24 1.73
C MET A 180 16.77 7.07 0.28
N SER A 181 18.05 6.73 0.10
CA SER A 181 18.72 6.62 -1.19
C SER A 181 18.16 5.53 -2.11
N GLU A 182 17.48 4.52 -1.54
CA GLU A 182 16.90 3.40 -2.28
C GLU A 182 15.53 3.71 -2.91
N VAL A 183 14.98 4.91 -2.62
CA VAL A 183 13.73 5.35 -3.28
C VAL A 183 14.04 5.76 -4.71
N ASP A 184 13.45 5.06 -5.66
CA ASP A 184 13.64 5.29 -7.09
C ASP A 184 12.47 5.98 -7.78
N LEU A 185 11.26 5.93 -7.18
CA LEU A 185 10.05 6.50 -7.75
C LEU A 185 9.38 7.47 -6.79
N VAL A 186 9.51 8.76 -7.05
CA VAL A 186 8.91 9.81 -6.23
C VAL A 186 7.66 10.37 -6.90
N VAL A 187 6.53 10.32 -6.19
CA VAL A 187 5.26 10.88 -6.65
C VAL A 187 4.88 12.10 -5.81
N ASP A 188 4.71 13.25 -6.46
CA ASP A 188 4.26 14.47 -5.80
C ASP A 188 2.82 14.30 -5.27
N HIS A 189 2.65 14.36 -3.94
CA HIS A 189 1.35 14.17 -3.31
C HIS A 189 0.33 15.26 -3.67
N VAL A 190 0.77 16.47 -4.00
CA VAL A 190 -0.11 17.57 -4.44
C VAL A 190 -0.69 17.28 -5.82
N LYS A 191 0.15 16.72 -6.72
CA LYS A 191 -0.30 16.28 -8.04
C LYS A 191 -1.24 15.08 -7.94
N ALA A 192 -0.93 14.12 -7.08
CA ALA A 192 -1.77 12.95 -6.81
C ALA A 192 -3.17 13.32 -6.23
N ARG A 193 -3.29 14.48 -5.56
CA ARG A 193 -4.58 15.02 -5.08
C ARG A 193 -5.30 15.89 -6.10
N LYS A 194 -4.59 16.55 -7.02
CA LYS A 194 -5.16 17.52 -7.97
C LYS A 194 -5.58 16.91 -9.31
N ALA A 195 -5.33 15.64 -9.54
CA ALA A 195 -5.57 14.99 -10.83
C ALA A 195 -7.06 14.88 -11.22
N VAL A 196 -7.95 15.57 -10.48
CA VAL A 196 -9.40 15.58 -10.73
C VAL A 196 -9.95 17.01 -10.63
N ARG A 197 -9.67 17.80 -11.64
CA ARG A 197 -10.53 18.93 -12.03
C ARG A 197 -10.74 18.91 -13.52
#